data_c60e5a84bfc39f534e539b73f48ff5bd
#
_entry.id   c60e5a84bfc39f534e539b73f48ff5bd
#
_cell.length_a   1.000
_cell.length_b   1.000
_cell.length_c   1.000
_cell.angle_alpha   90.00
_cell.angle_beta   90.00
_cell.angle_gamma   90.00
#
_symmetry.space_group_name_H-M   'P 1'
#
loop_
_entity.id
_entity.type
_entity.pdbx_description
1 polymer ?
#
loop_
_entity_poly.entity_id
_entity_poly.type
_entity_poly.pdbx_seq_one_letter_code
_entity_poly.pdbx_strand_id
1 'polypeptide(L)'
;MASWLSGDINMQHAYQSGSDLHSKTTELLFGDTSGLSHDEQKRLRTNSKACFSGDTEILTIKGFIPFSEYDGETPVAQVDRDTLSMDFTKPLAFKCIPNQEVMEHCDASVSIKCTLNHRYWLLRNKTKSELGEFKDLKLLGDSKLSWVKGAYLDFKPKLSVDETRFLCMCVSDGHFIENKTVHNAVTFTFRKKRKFDRCISILNSLNLPHNATYRDNYRHYVVYVYSNELIDLLYKYTTKDKKLIWDNIHDIDFNAYVEECLYWDGHYTENKGANFFTTQEQTSDVMQYMFFVLGIKVNKAVHHDKRGGRSTGYRLNIPMTRGRNPLCRMLPSKIDISVKSIEDVYCVQVPKDTIVLRRNGKIVVLPNCNFGFLYGMVAKTFQKYAVGYGLDLTQEDSEKIRADFFKAYPRLLVWHEECKEFARQHGYIESPIGRKRWFDNINSRDFRKRSADERQAINSPVQGFGSDLCTSALADIVFSKELDHTRFNVLGSVHDAILFEIRDDYVEELVPKLKYMMEHPSIIEGMEVPIPLVADVEVSQSWGGH
;
A
#
# COMPACT_ATOMS: atom_id res chain seq x y z
N MET A 1 19.30 -14.83 8.18
CA MET A 1 20.07 -14.33 7.03
C MET A 1 21.14 -13.27 7.40
N ALA A 2 20.78 -12.09 7.96
CA ALA A 2 21.78 -11.06 8.27
C ALA A 2 22.90 -11.55 9.21
N SER A 3 22.55 -12.34 10.23
CA SER A 3 23.50 -12.99 11.15
C SER A 3 24.46 -13.95 10.45
N TRP A 4 23.95 -14.73 9.52
CA TRP A 4 24.76 -15.66 8.72
C TRP A 4 25.70 -14.90 7.78
N LEU A 5 25.16 -13.99 6.96
CA LEU A 5 25.93 -13.27 5.94
C LEU A 5 26.97 -12.32 6.52
N SER A 6 26.70 -11.69 7.67
CA SER A 6 27.68 -10.84 8.34
C SER A 6 28.77 -11.63 9.07
N GLY A 7 28.52 -12.89 9.41
CA GLY A 7 29.41 -13.68 10.28
C GLY A 7 29.49 -13.13 11.72
N ASP A 8 28.48 -12.41 12.20
CA ASP A 8 28.47 -11.85 13.55
C ASP A 8 28.15 -12.93 14.58
N ILE A 9 29.17 -13.34 15.35
CA ILE A 9 29.10 -14.46 16.30
C ILE A 9 28.09 -14.16 17.42
N ASN A 10 27.99 -12.91 17.90
CA ASN A 10 27.06 -12.57 18.97
C ASN A 10 25.62 -12.69 18.50
N MET A 11 25.36 -12.30 17.25
CA MET A 11 24.05 -12.44 16.64
C MET A 11 23.72 -13.92 16.37
N GLN A 12 24.70 -14.72 15.95
CA GLN A 12 24.54 -16.17 15.76
C GLN A 12 24.19 -16.86 17.09
N HIS A 13 24.92 -16.56 18.17
CA HIS A 13 24.63 -17.08 19.51
C HIS A 13 23.25 -16.68 20.02
N ALA A 14 22.80 -15.44 19.74
CA ALA A 14 21.46 -15.01 20.12
C ALA A 14 20.38 -15.89 19.46
N TYR A 15 20.51 -16.19 18.17
CA TYR A 15 19.60 -17.09 17.47
C TYR A 15 19.70 -18.55 17.94
N GLN A 16 20.91 -19.06 18.17
CA GLN A 16 21.12 -20.42 18.67
C GLN A 16 20.54 -20.63 20.07
N SER A 17 20.55 -19.59 20.92
CA SER A 17 19.98 -19.63 22.29
C SER A 17 18.47 -19.40 22.33
N GLY A 18 17.82 -19.26 21.19
CA GLY A 18 16.39 -18.95 21.10
C GLY A 18 16.02 -17.52 21.53
N SER A 19 17.02 -16.63 21.70
CA SER A 19 16.78 -15.24 22.05
C SER A 19 16.29 -14.47 20.83
N ASP A 20 15.17 -13.75 20.99
CA ASP A 20 14.64 -12.90 19.94
C ASP A 20 15.39 -11.56 19.89
N LEU A 21 15.82 -11.17 18.71
CA LEU A 21 16.56 -9.92 18.45
C LEU A 21 15.74 -8.68 18.89
N HIS A 22 14.41 -8.75 18.82
CA HIS A 22 13.52 -7.69 19.30
C HIS A 22 13.58 -7.52 20.82
N SER A 23 13.62 -8.62 21.57
CA SER A 23 13.76 -8.58 23.03
C SER A 23 15.09 -7.96 23.41
N LYS A 24 16.18 -8.31 22.75
CA LYS A 24 17.50 -7.68 22.96
C LYS A 24 17.52 -6.21 22.58
N THR A 25 16.85 -5.82 21.51
CA THR A 25 16.72 -4.41 21.14
C THR A 25 15.86 -3.64 22.14
N THR A 26 14.83 -4.28 22.70
CA THR A 26 14.01 -3.71 23.79
C THR A 26 14.83 -3.49 25.05
N GLU A 27 15.66 -4.45 25.45
CA GLU A 27 16.60 -4.31 26.57
C GLU A 27 17.61 -3.17 26.35
N LEU A 28 18.15 -3.02 25.14
CA LEU A 28 19.04 -1.93 24.79
C LEU A 28 18.34 -0.55 24.82
N LEU A 29 17.04 -0.49 24.50
CA LEU A 29 16.27 0.75 24.47
C LEU A 29 15.70 1.14 25.85
N PHE A 30 15.31 0.16 26.65
CA PHE A 30 14.55 0.38 27.90
C PHE A 30 15.29 -0.09 29.16
N GLY A 31 16.52 -0.61 29.01
CA GLY A 31 17.29 -1.20 30.10
C GLY A 31 16.87 -2.65 30.41
N ASP A 32 17.33 -3.16 31.56
CA ASP A 32 17.01 -4.52 31.98
C ASP A 32 15.50 -4.67 32.22
N THR A 33 14.87 -5.48 31.37
CA THR A 33 13.44 -5.78 31.41
C THR A 33 13.12 -7.11 32.10
N SER A 34 14.13 -7.81 32.64
CA SER A 34 13.98 -9.14 33.24
C SER A 34 13.09 -9.15 34.50
N GLY A 35 13.00 -8.00 35.20
CA GLY A 35 12.14 -7.79 36.36
C GLY A 35 10.68 -7.47 36.07
N LEU A 36 10.34 -7.25 34.80
CA LEU A 36 8.98 -6.94 34.35
C LEU A 36 8.18 -8.22 34.11
N SER A 37 6.87 -8.15 34.32
CA SER A 37 5.97 -9.26 34.00
C SER A 37 6.00 -9.55 32.48
N HIS A 38 5.67 -10.79 32.10
CA HIS A 38 5.62 -11.20 30.67
C HIS A 38 4.72 -10.26 29.82
N ASP A 39 3.63 -9.79 30.41
CA ASP A 39 2.71 -8.86 29.75
C ASP A 39 3.31 -7.45 29.60
N GLU A 40 4.09 -6.99 30.55
CA GLU A 40 4.81 -5.71 30.46
C GLU A 40 5.95 -5.77 29.43
N GLN A 41 6.73 -6.85 29.42
CA GLN A 41 7.74 -7.10 28.39
C GLN A 41 7.10 -7.18 27.00
N LYS A 42 5.98 -7.90 26.88
CA LYS A 42 5.18 -7.98 25.65
C LYS A 42 4.62 -6.61 25.25
N ARG A 43 4.22 -5.79 26.21
CA ARG A 43 3.75 -4.40 26.01
C ARG A 43 4.87 -3.48 25.50
N LEU A 44 6.06 -3.51 26.11
CA LEU A 44 7.22 -2.74 25.63
C LEU A 44 7.64 -3.18 24.24
N ARG A 45 7.63 -4.48 23.97
CA ARG A 45 7.89 -5.06 22.66
C ARG A 45 6.83 -4.70 21.61
N THR A 46 5.57 -4.53 22.02
CA THR A 46 4.44 -4.15 21.17
C THR A 46 4.37 -2.64 20.96
N ASN A 47 4.76 -1.82 21.95
CA ASN A 47 4.84 -0.36 21.84
C ASN A 47 5.83 0.11 20.77
N SER A 48 6.68 -0.77 20.26
CA SER A 48 7.55 -0.48 19.11
C SER A 48 6.84 -0.52 17.75
N LYS A 49 5.51 -0.79 17.70
CA LYS A 49 4.76 -0.96 16.45
C LYS A 49 3.66 0.08 16.32
N ALA A 50 3.74 0.89 15.28
CA ALA A 50 2.76 1.91 14.93
C ALA A 50 1.70 1.32 13.96
N CYS A 51 0.42 1.28 14.35
CA CYS A 51 -0.63 0.53 13.65
C CYS A 51 -1.94 1.31 13.54
N PHE A 52 -2.81 0.89 12.61
CA PHE A 52 -4.11 1.51 12.31
C PHE A 52 -5.27 0.61 12.74
N SER A 53 -6.44 1.22 12.99
CA SER A 53 -7.68 0.48 13.26
C SER A 53 -8.16 -0.32 12.05
N GLY A 54 -8.93 -1.38 12.29
CA GLY A 54 -9.45 -2.27 11.25
C GLY A 54 -10.41 -1.60 10.27
N ASP A 55 -11.12 -0.54 10.69
CA ASP A 55 -12.03 0.26 9.86
C ASP A 55 -11.30 1.32 8.99
N THR A 56 -9.98 1.44 9.13
CA THR A 56 -9.14 2.23 8.22
C THR A 56 -8.89 1.43 6.95
N GLU A 57 -9.11 2.04 5.80
CA GLU A 57 -8.92 1.41 4.49
C GLU A 57 -7.51 1.71 3.96
N ILE A 58 -6.85 0.69 3.41
CA ILE A 58 -5.60 0.82 2.67
C ILE A 58 -5.87 0.80 1.17
N LEU A 59 -5.17 1.64 0.41
CA LEU A 59 -5.27 1.63 -1.05
C LEU A 59 -4.45 0.48 -1.62
N THR A 60 -5.12 -0.44 -2.29
CA THR A 60 -4.52 -1.55 -3.02
C THR A 60 -4.70 -1.39 -4.52
N ILE A 61 -4.05 -2.24 -5.31
CA ILE A 61 -4.27 -2.29 -6.77
C ILE A 61 -5.72 -2.67 -7.13
N LYS A 62 -6.46 -3.28 -6.20
CA LYS A 62 -7.89 -3.65 -6.36
C LYS A 62 -8.85 -2.60 -5.74
N GLY A 63 -8.31 -1.48 -5.24
CA GLY A 63 -9.10 -0.42 -4.61
C GLY A 63 -8.83 -0.27 -3.11
N PHE A 64 -9.71 0.46 -2.45
CA PHE A 64 -9.63 0.67 -1.00
C PHE A 64 -10.24 -0.52 -0.27
N ILE A 65 -9.46 -1.15 0.60
CA ILE A 65 -9.85 -2.33 1.40
C ILE A 65 -9.65 -2.00 2.87
N PRO A 66 -10.64 -2.24 3.79
CA PRO A 66 -10.44 -2.13 5.23
C PRO A 66 -9.29 -3.03 5.69
N PHE A 67 -8.50 -2.59 6.65
CA PHE A 67 -7.41 -3.42 7.18
C PHE A 67 -7.89 -4.74 7.77
N SER A 68 -9.10 -4.77 8.35
CA SER A 68 -9.73 -5.99 8.86
C SER A 68 -10.07 -7.03 7.77
N GLU A 69 -10.11 -6.61 6.50
CA GLU A 69 -10.44 -7.46 5.35
C GLU A 69 -9.24 -7.61 4.38
N TYR A 70 -8.11 -6.95 4.69
CA TYR A 70 -6.94 -6.99 3.84
C TYR A 70 -6.17 -8.30 4.02
N ASP A 71 -5.83 -8.93 2.92
CA ASP A 71 -5.19 -10.25 2.85
C ASP A 71 -3.69 -10.26 3.18
N GLY A 72 -3.06 -9.11 3.35
CA GLY A 72 -1.62 -8.97 3.57
C GLY A 72 -0.76 -9.15 2.31
N GLU A 73 -1.34 -9.51 1.17
CA GLU A 73 -0.64 -9.92 -0.05
C GLU A 73 -0.89 -9.01 -1.26
N THR A 74 -2.14 -8.55 -1.40
CA THR A 74 -2.52 -7.66 -2.52
C THR A 74 -1.62 -6.42 -2.52
N PRO A 75 -0.97 -6.05 -3.65
CA PRO A 75 -0.10 -4.90 -3.72
C PRO A 75 -0.77 -3.61 -3.24
N VAL A 76 -0.08 -2.87 -2.38
CA VAL A 76 -0.56 -1.63 -1.76
C VAL A 76 0.15 -0.41 -2.31
N ALA A 77 -0.51 0.73 -2.27
CA ALA A 77 0.04 1.99 -2.73
C ALA A 77 1.02 2.56 -1.70
N GLN A 78 2.23 2.88 -2.18
CA GLN A 78 3.25 3.62 -1.44
C GLN A 78 3.60 4.92 -2.15
N VAL A 79 4.05 5.93 -1.40
CA VAL A 79 4.36 7.26 -1.93
C VAL A 79 5.78 7.64 -1.56
N ASP A 80 6.56 8.10 -2.53
CA ASP A 80 7.88 8.66 -2.28
C ASP A 80 7.77 10.03 -1.60
N ARG A 81 8.50 10.23 -0.50
CA ARG A 81 8.39 11.45 0.33
C ARG A 81 8.97 12.70 -0.31
N ASP A 82 9.90 12.54 -1.22
CA ASP A 82 10.60 13.67 -1.86
C ASP A 82 9.89 14.13 -3.13
N THR A 83 9.37 13.18 -3.92
CA THR A 83 8.78 13.43 -5.24
C THR A 83 7.26 13.43 -5.25
N LEU A 84 6.63 12.86 -4.20
CA LEU A 84 5.20 12.50 -4.16
C LEU A 84 4.78 11.52 -5.25
N SER A 85 5.75 10.82 -5.88
CA SER A 85 5.44 9.75 -6.83
C SER A 85 4.91 8.52 -6.09
N MET A 86 3.88 7.91 -6.65
CA MET A 86 3.23 6.72 -6.12
C MET A 86 3.49 5.52 -7.02
N ASP A 87 3.61 4.36 -6.43
CA ASP A 87 3.61 3.06 -7.09
C ASP A 87 2.93 2.01 -6.20
N PHE A 88 2.63 0.85 -6.78
CA PHE A 88 2.09 -0.28 -6.04
C PHE A 88 3.18 -1.32 -5.78
N THR A 89 3.25 -1.82 -4.56
CA THR A 89 4.24 -2.81 -4.13
C THR A 89 3.59 -3.86 -3.24
N LYS A 90 4.11 -5.08 -3.28
CA LYS A 90 3.77 -6.07 -2.25
C LYS A 90 4.29 -5.59 -0.89
N PRO A 91 3.52 -5.76 0.19
CA PRO A 91 4.01 -5.49 1.54
C PRO A 91 5.22 -6.34 1.87
N LEU A 92 6.14 -5.79 2.63
CA LEU A 92 7.25 -6.53 3.25
C LEU A 92 6.78 -7.31 4.47
N ALA A 93 5.75 -6.82 5.16
CA ALA A 93 5.10 -7.48 6.28
C ALA A 93 3.70 -6.92 6.51
N PHE A 94 2.81 -7.78 7.01
CA PHE A 94 1.48 -7.43 7.50
C PHE A 94 1.22 -8.17 8.81
N LYS A 95 0.65 -7.48 9.82
CA LYS A 95 0.29 -8.08 11.12
C LYS A 95 -0.93 -7.42 11.72
N CYS A 96 -1.79 -8.24 12.34
CA CYS A 96 -2.80 -7.81 13.28
C CYS A 96 -2.22 -7.87 14.71
N ILE A 97 -2.48 -6.87 15.53
CA ILE A 97 -2.07 -6.80 16.94
C ILE A 97 -3.33 -6.53 17.76
N PRO A 98 -3.74 -7.49 18.62
CA PRO A 98 -4.97 -7.35 19.37
C PRO A 98 -4.85 -6.34 20.51
N ASN A 99 -6.00 -5.79 20.91
CA ASN A 99 -6.20 -5.03 22.15
C ASN A 99 -5.24 -3.84 22.35
N GLN A 100 -5.12 -2.95 21.35
CA GLN A 100 -4.27 -1.76 21.44
C GLN A 100 -5.09 -0.50 21.69
N GLU A 101 -4.54 0.41 22.51
CA GLU A 101 -5.10 1.75 22.69
C GLU A 101 -4.96 2.58 21.43
N VAL A 102 -6.07 3.10 20.91
CA VAL A 102 -6.09 3.94 19.72
C VAL A 102 -6.63 5.34 20.00
N MET A 103 -6.01 6.32 19.37
CA MET A 103 -6.56 7.68 19.24
C MET A 103 -7.46 7.76 18.02
N GLU A 104 -8.42 8.67 18.06
CA GLU A 104 -9.22 9.01 16.89
C GLU A 104 -9.32 10.52 16.73
N HIS A 105 -9.01 10.99 15.50
CA HIS A 105 -9.23 12.36 15.09
C HIS A 105 -10.01 12.40 13.78
N CYS A 106 -11.06 13.20 13.73
CA CYS A 106 -11.86 13.42 12.53
C CYS A 106 -12.24 14.90 12.43
N ASP A 107 -11.74 15.57 11.38
CA ASP A 107 -12.11 16.95 11.03
C ASP A 107 -12.60 17.03 9.57
N ALA A 108 -12.77 18.23 9.04
CA ALA A 108 -13.17 18.42 7.64
C ALA A 108 -12.15 17.87 6.63
N SER A 109 -10.88 17.74 7.02
CA SER A 109 -9.76 17.42 6.13
C SER A 109 -9.34 15.97 6.18
N VAL A 110 -9.23 15.38 7.39
CA VAL A 110 -8.72 14.02 7.61
C VAL A 110 -9.61 13.27 8.59
N SER A 111 -9.52 11.96 8.53
CA SER A 111 -10.03 11.04 9.56
C SER A 111 -8.97 9.98 9.79
N ILE A 112 -8.44 9.90 11.00
CA ILE A 112 -7.31 9.04 11.37
C ILE A 112 -7.69 8.33 12.66
N LYS A 113 -7.48 7.00 12.71
CA LYS A 113 -7.64 6.18 13.90
C LYS A 113 -6.46 5.20 13.96
N CYS A 114 -5.59 5.42 14.94
CA CYS A 114 -4.33 4.68 15.05
C CYS A 114 -3.82 4.68 16.49
N THR A 115 -2.76 3.91 16.76
CA THR A 115 -2.08 3.94 18.04
C THR A 115 -1.44 5.30 18.31
N LEU A 116 -1.32 5.71 19.57
CA LEU A 116 -0.75 7.02 19.95
C LEU A 116 0.70 7.23 19.50
N ASN A 117 1.45 6.17 19.43
CA ASN A 117 2.83 6.15 18.94
C ASN A 117 2.93 6.04 17.42
N HIS A 118 1.80 6.10 16.69
CA HIS A 118 1.83 6.12 15.23
C HIS A 118 2.46 7.43 14.72
N ARG A 119 3.25 7.30 13.65
CA ARG A 119 3.95 8.44 13.05
C ARG A 119 3.02 9.24 12.15
N TYR A 120 3.20 10.56 12.15
CA TYR A 120 2.68 11.43 11.11
C TYR A 120 3.78 11.79 10.10
N TRP A 121 3.35 12.16 8.91
CA TRP A 121 4.16 12.83 7.91
C TRP A 121 3.45 14.10 7.44
N LEU A 122 4.12 15.22 7.63
CA LEU A 122 3.61 16.54 7.27
C LEU A 122 4.65 17.26 6.42
N LEU A 123 4.21 18.23 5.63
CA LEU A 123 5.09 19.14 4.94
C LEU A 123 4.99 20.55 5.55
N ARG A 124 6.11 21.05 6.07
CA ARG A 124 6.25 22.44 6.53
C ARG A 124 6.60 23.34 5.35
N ASN A 125 5.92 24.47 5.20
CA ASN A 125 6.08 25.38 4.07
C ASN A 125 5.96 24.69 2.70
N LYS A 126 5.21 23.58 2.61
CA LYS A 126 4.98 22.74 1.42
C LYS A 126 6.18 21.93 0.91
N THR A 127 7.35 22.06 1.47
CA THR A 127 8.57 21.43 0.96
C THR A 127 9.35 20.65 1.99
N LYS A 128 9.40 21.13 3.23
CA LYS A 128 10.21 20.49 4.28
C LYS A 128 9.41 19.36 4.94
N SER A 129 9.94 18.14 4.86
CA SER A 129 9.36 16.97 5.51
C SER A 129 9.50 17.06 7.03
N GLU A 130 8.38 16.89 7.74
CA GLU A 130 8.29 16.82 9.20
C GLU A 130 7.72 15.44 9.57
N LEU A 131 8.46 14.69 10.36
CA LEU A 131 8.10 13.37 10.85
C LEU A 131 8.12 13.39 12.39
N GLY A 132 7.18 12.73 13.00
CA GLY A 132 7.10 12.58 14.46
C GLY A 132 5.90 11.71 14.83
N GLU A 133 5.64 11.52 16.11
CA GLU A 133 4.46 10.77 16.58
C GLU A 133 3.26 11.67 16.85
N PHE A 134 2.06 11.08 16.76
CA PHE A 134 0.83 11.83 17.02
C PHE A 134 0.78 12.41 18.42
N LYS A 135 1.34 11.73 19.43
CA LYS A 135 1.38 12.25 20.81
C LYS A 135 2.14 13.60 20.93
N ASP A 136 3.16 13.80 20.09
CA ASP A 136 4.02 14.99 20.13
C ASP A 136 3.58 16.07 19.12
N LEU A 137 2.55 15.80 18.35
CA LEU A 137 2.11 16.65 17.26
C LEU A 137 1.82 18.10 17.68
N LYS A 138 1.25 18.29 18.88
CA LYS A 138 0.92 19.62 19.42
C LYS A 138 2.17 20.48 19.71
N LEU A 139 3.33 19.87 19.90
CA LEU A 139 4.59 20.57 20.16
C LEU A 139 5.11 21.32 18.91
N LEU A 140 4.62 20.97 17.71
CA LEU A 140 5.04 21.61 16.45
C LEU A 140 4.52 23.06 16.30
N GLY A 141 3.50 23.46 17.06
CA GLY A 141 2.82 24.73 16.87
C GLY A 141 2.10 24.84 15.51
N ASP A 142 1.24 25.84 15.34
CA ASP A 142 0.39 26.01 14.15
C ASP A 142 1.10 26.64 12.93
N SER A 143 2.34 26.30 12.66
CA SER A 143 3.17 26.96 11.63
C SER A 143 3.14 26.21 10.29
N LYS A 144 2.32 26.68 9.35
CA LYS A 144 2.33 26.32 7.91
C LYS A 144 2.53 24.82 7.59
N LEU A 145 1.92 23.94 8.38
CA LEU A 145 1.95 22.50 8.20
C LEU A 145 0.84 22.04 7.28
N SER A 146 1.09 20.96 6.55
CA SER A 146 0.12 20.37 5.61
C SER A 146 0.17 18.85 5.62
N TRP A 147 -1.02 18.22 5.60
CA TRP A 147 -1.19 16.82 5.25
C TRP A 147 -0.91 16.59 3.77
N VAL A 148 -0.38 15.42 3.44
CA VAL A 148 -0.29 14.94 2.05
C VAL A 148 -1.56 14.15 1.74
N LYS A 149 -2.34 14.64 0.78
CA LYS A 149 -3.66 14.14 0.40
C LYS A 149 -3.80 13.89 -1.11
N GLY A 150 -2.69 13.79 -1.80
CA GLY A 150 -2.59 13.46 -3.21
C GLY A 150 -1.17 13.00 -3.52
N ALA A 151 -1.04 12.23 -4.58
CA ALA A 151 0.23 11.74 -5.09
C ALA A 151 0.22 11.79 -6.62
N TYR A 152 1.32 11.41 -7.26
CA TYR A 152 1.44 11.37 -8.71
C TYR A 152 1.80 9.96 -9.13
N LEU A 153 0.98 9.36 -9.98
CA LEU A 153 1.25 8.07 -10.60
C LEU A 153 1.71 8.31 -12.03
N ASP A 154 2.87 7.78 -12.38
CA ASP A 154 3.33 7.78 -13.77
C ASP A 154 2.80 6.53 -14.49
N PHE A 155 1.91 6.74 -15.44
CA PHE A 155 1.35 5.68 -16.28
C PHE A 155 0.98 6.26 -17.65
N LYS A 156 0.98 5.40 -18.65
CA LYS A 156 0.60 5.77 -20.02
C LYS A 156 -0.79 5.20 -20.33
N PRO A 157 -1.82 6.03 -20.47
CA PRO A 157 -3.15 5.57 -20.86
C PRO A 157 -3.10 4.82 -22.21
N LYS A 158 -3.93 3.79 -22.36
CA LYS A 158 -4.12 3.09 -23.63
C LYS A 158 -5.30 3.65 -24.41
N LEU A 159 -6.33 4.13 -23.72
CA LEU A 159 -7.45 4.83 -24.34
C LEU A 159 -7.02 6.23 -24.78
N SER A 160 -7.42 6.63 -25.97
CA SER A 160 -7.36 8.02 -26.40
C SER A 160 -8.26 8.91 -25.53
N VAL A 161 -8.03 10.22 -25.63
CA VAL A 161 -8.86 11.23 -24.94
C VAL A 161 -10.34 11.08 -25.30
N ASP A 162 -10.66 10.85 -26.57
CA ASP A 162 -12.06 10.76 -27.03
C ASP A 162 -12.71 9.41 -26.65
N GLU A 163 -11.98 8.30 -26.66
CA GLU A 163 -12.47 7.02 -26.11
C GLU A 163 -12.72 7.13 -24.62
N THR A 164 -11.85 7.81 -23.88
CA THR A 164 -12.03 8.08 -22.46
C THR A 164 -13.30 8.94 -22.19
N ARG A 165 -13.52 9.98 -22.99
CA ARG A 165 -14.72 10.82 -22.92
C ARG A 165 -15.99 10.03 -23.23
N PHE A 166 -15.92 9.17 -24.24
CA PHE A 166 -17.02 8.28 -24.59
C PHE A 166 -17.36 7.31 -23.44
N LEU A 167 -16.35 6.66 -22.85
CA LEU A 167 -16.51 5.81 -21.68
C LEU A 167 -17.20 6.59 -20.53
N CYS A 168 -16.72 7.78 -20.24
CA CYS A 168 -17.30 8.64 -19.19
C CYS A 168 -18.77 8.98 -19.46
N MET A 169 -19.09 9.35 -20.69
CA MET A 169 -20.47 9.64 -21.13
C MET A 169 -21.37 8.41 -20.96
N CYS A 170 -20.88 7.21 -21.32
CA CYS A 170 -21.63 5.96 -21.17
C CYS A 170 -21.90 5.59 -19.71
N VAL A 171 -20.91 5.77 -18.84
CA VAL A 171 -21.07 5.54 -17.39
C VAL A 171 -22.08 6.50 -16.78
N SER A 172 -22.04 7.77 -17.17
CA SER A 172 -22.94 8.81 -16.63
C SER A 172 -24.40 8.65 -17.12
N ASP A 173 -24.61 8.85 -18.40
CA ASP A 173 -25.98 8.98 -18.99
C ASP A 173 -26.36 7.85 -19.97
N GLY A 174 -25.44 6.89 -20.27
CA GLY A 174 -25.70 5.78 -21.17
C GLY A 174 -26.65 4.74 -20.58
N HIS A 175 -27.41 4.07 -21.45
CA HIS A 175 -28.18 2.88 -21.14
C HIS A 175 -27.77 1.76 -22.08
N PHE A 176 -27.23 0.65 -21.54
CA PHE A 176 -26.73 -0.47 -22.34
C PHE A 176 -27.89 -1.41 -22.67
N ILE A 177 -28.07 -1.69 -23.95
CA ILE A 177 -29.07 -2.62 -24.46
C ILE A 177 -28.34 -3.81 -25.07
N GLU A 178 -28.45 -4.96 -24.43
CA GLU A 178 -28.05 -6.24 -25.00
C GLU A 178 -29.22 -6.86 -25.77
N ASN A 179 -29.09 -6.95 -27.07
CA ASN A 179 -30.10 -7.63 -27.90
C ASN A 179 -29.48 -8.84 -28.59
N LYS A 180 -29.95 -10.03 -28.23
CA LYS A 180 -29.46 -11.29 -28.77
C LYS A 180 -29.75 -11.50 -30.28
N THR A 181 -30.61 -10.67 -30.84
CA THR A 181 -31.12 -10.89 -32.20
C THR A 181 -30.70 -9.86 -33.25
N VAL A 182 -30.22 -8.67 -32.84
CA VAL A 182 -29.89 -7.60 -33.81
C VAL A 182 -28.47 -7.07 -33.60
N HIS A 183 -28.28 -6.18 -32.66
CA HIS A 183 -26.98 -5.61 -32.30
C HIS A 183 -27.08 -5.03 -30.90
N ASN A 184 -25.97 -5.10 -30.16
CA ASN A 184 -25.84 -4.39 -28.89
C ASN A 184 -25.82 -2.89 -29.15
N ALA A 185 -26.43 -2.12 -28.27
CA ALA A 185 -26.54 -0.68 -28.40
C ALA A 185 -26.33 0.05 -27.07
N VAL A 186 -25.84 1.27 -27.17
CA VAL A 186 -25.90 2.25 -26.08
C VAL A 186 -26.90 3.32 -26.47
N THR A 187 -27.83 3.61 -25.58
CA THR A 187 -28.81 4.68 -25.79
C THR A 187 -28.62 5.80 -24.78
N PHE A 188 -28.85 7.02 -25.23
CA PHE A 188 -28.80 8.21 -24.40
C PHE A 188 -30.13 8.96 -24.52
N THR A 189 -30.57 9.52 -23.40
CA THR A 189 -31.79 10.35 -23.35
C THR A 189 -31.51 11.66 -22.63
N PHE A 190 -31.56 12.77 -23.35
CA PHE A 190 -31.19 14.07 -22.82
C PHE A 190 -32.36 15.05 -22.86
N ARG A 191 -32.65 15.72 -21.75
CA ARG A 191 -33.53 16.90 -21.71
C ARG A 191 -32.78 18.20 -21.99
N LYS A 192 -31.47 18.24 -21.68
CA LYS A 192 -30.63 19.43 -21.83
C LYS A 192 -29.92 19.39 -23.17
N LYS A 193 -30.14 20.38 -24.03
CA LYS A 193 -29.51 20.50 -25.35
C LYS A 193 -27.98 20.41 -25.24
N ARG A 194 -27.35 21.05 -24.24
CA ARG A 194 -25.89 21.01 -24.05
C ARG A 194 -25.32 19.59 -23.93
N LYS A 195 -26.02 18.67 -23.21
CA LYS A 195 -25.61 17.27 -23.08
C LYS A 195 -25.76 16.53 -24.41
N PHE A 196 -26.83 16.80 -25.15
CA PHE A 196 -27.04 16.26 -26.48
C PHE A 196 -25.92 16.71 -27.45
N ASP A 197 -25.65 18.02 -27.54
CA ASP A 197 -24.63 18.56 -28.43
C ASP A 197 -23.24 17.97 -28.09
N ARG A 198 -22.94 17.80 -26.79
CA ARG A 198 -21.69 17.15 -26.35
C ARG A 198 -21.62 15.69 -26.75
N CYS A 199 -22.72 14.93 -26.60
CA CYS A 199 -22.82 13.55 -27.05
C CYS A 199 -22.49 13.42 -28.54
N ILE A 200 -23.16 14.19 -29.39
CA ILE A 200 -22.93 14.20 -30.84
C ILE A 200 -21.47 14.56 -31.17
N SER A 201 -20.90 15.54 -30.47
CA SER A 201 -19.48 15.92 -30.67
C SER A 201 -18.54 14.75 -30.40
N ILE A 202 -18.72 13.99 -29.31
CA ILE A 202 -17.90 12.84 -28.96
C ILE A 202 -18.08 11.70 -29.98
N LEU A 203 -19.31 11.43 -30.38
CA LEU A 203 -19.60 10.38 -31.37
C LEU A 203 -18.96 10.69 -32.74
N ASN A 204 -19.02 11.95 -33.16
CA ASN A 204 -18.41 12.41 -34.40
C ASN A 204 -16.87 12.34 -34.36
N SER A 205 -16.23 12.71 -33.23
CA SER A 205 -14.77 12.62 -33.10
C SER A 205 -14.24 11.17 -33.20
N LEU A 206 -15.06 10.21 -32.78
CA LEU A 206 -14.77 8.78 -32.89
C LEU A 206 -15.28 8.12 -34.18
N ASN A 207 -15.91 8.90 -35.09
CA ASN A 207 -16.57 8.40 -36.29
C ASN A 207 -17.58 7.26 -36.03
N LEU A 208 -18.29 7.33 -34.90
CA LEU A 208 -19.23 6.30 -34.48
C LEU A 208 -20.59 6.47 -35.17
N PRO A 209 -21.14 5.43 -35.84
CA PRO A 209 -22.47 5.49 -36.42
C PRO A 209 -23.52 5.64 -35.34
N HIS A 210 -24.37 6.62 -35.48
CA HIS A 210 -25.43 6.90 -34.51
C HIS A 210 -26.69 7.48 -35.19
N ASN A 211 -27.84 7.23 -34.54
CA ASN A 211 -29.11 7.83 -34.89
C ASN A 211 -29.56 8.77 -33.78
N ALA A 212 -29.88 9.99 -34.11
CA ALA A 212 -30.31 11.00 -33.16
C ALA A 212 -31.71 11.54 -33.55
N THR A 213 -32.61 11.58 -32.59
CA THR A 213 -34.00 12.02 -32.79
C THR A 213 -34.44 12.90 -31.63
N TYR A 214 -35.14 14.00 -31.93
CA TYR A 214 -35.87 14.79 -30.94
C TYR A 214 -37.30 14.29 -30.84
N ARG A 215 -37.79 14.00 -29.63
CA ARG A 215 -39.15 13.55 -29.35
C ARG A 215 -39.96 14.68 -28.72
N ASP A 216 -40.76 15.40 -29.53
CA ASP A 216 -41.55 16.58 -29.12
C ASP A 216 -42.50 16.28 -27.96
N ASN A 217 -43.19 15.14 -27.99
CA ASN A 217 -44.17 14.76 -26.96
C ASN A 217 -43.55 14.65 -25.56
N TYR A 218 -42.25 14.36 -25.47
CA TYR A 218 -41.53 14.15 -24.22
C TYR A 218 -40.46 15.21 -23.96
N ARG A 219 -40.25 16.15 -24.89
CA ARG A 219 -39.25 17.22 -24.83
C ARG A 219 -37.83 16.70 -24.50
N HIS A 220 -37.40 15.63 -25.19
CA HIS A 220 -36.06 15.06 -25.03
C HIS A 220 -35.44 14.61 -26.35
N TYR A 221 -34.11 14.59 -26.37
CA TYR A 221 -33.30 14.03 -27.42
C TYR A 221 -32.99 12.58 -27.09
N VAL A 222 -33.07 11.66 -28.07
CA VAL A 222 -32.68 10.27 -27.95
C VAL A 222 -31.58 9.98 -28.98
N VAL A 223 -30.50 9.38 -28.53
CA VAL A 223 -29.37 8.98 -29.39
C VAL A 223 -29.17 7.48 -29.24
N TYR A 224 -29.04 6.77 -30.36
CA TYR A 224 -28.73 5.35 -30.42
C TYR A 224 -27.37 5.16 -31.09
N VAL A 225 -26.49 4.40 -30.44
CA VAL A 225 -25.18 4.03 -30.96
C VAL A 225 -25.13 2.50 -31.04
N TYR A 226 -24.89 1.99 -32.25
CA TYR A 226 -24.86 0.55 -32.52
C TYR A 226 -23.42 0.11 -32.81
N SER A 227 -22.83 -0.69 -31.95
CA SER A 227 -21.53 -1.32 -32.20
C SER A 227 -21.25 -2.38 -31.15
N ASN A 228 -20.99 -3.61 -31.57
CA ASN A 228 -20.57 -4.68 -30.67
C ASN A 228 -19.19 -4.40 -30.10
N GLU A 229 -18.24 -3.90 -30.90
CA GLU A 229 -16.87 -3.59 -30.46
C GLU A 229 -16.85 -2.56 -29.34
N LEU A 230 -17.74 -1.57 -29.40
CA LEU A 230 -17.87 -0.57 -28.35
C LEU A 230 -18.44 -1.14 -27.05
N ILE A 231 -19.41 -2.03 -27.13
CA ILE A 231 -19.96 -2.69 -25.95
C ILE A 231 -18.90 -3.56 -25.28
N ASP A 232 -18.12 -4.30 -26.05
CA ASP A 232 -16.99 -5.09 -25.55
C ASP A 232 -15.91 -4.18 -24.91
N LEU A 233 -15.60 -3.05 -25.55
CA LEU A 233 -14.72 -2.04 -24.98
C LEU A 233 -15.25 -1.51 -23.65
N LEU A 234 -16.54 -1.19 -23.56
CA LEU A 234 -17.15 -0.68 -22.34
C LEU A 234 -17.10 -1.72 -21.21
N TYR A 235 -17.39 -2.99 -21.49
CA TYR A 235 -17.35 -4.05 -20.48
C TYR A 235 -15.93 -4.40 -19.98
N LYS A 236 -14.90 -3.97 -20.70
CA LYS A 236 -13.53 -4.04 -20.20
C LYS A 236 -13.27 -3.10 -19.00
N TYR A 237 -14.02 -2.00 -18.90
CA TYR A 237 -13.83 -0.96 -17.88
C TYR A 237 -15.01 -0.79 -16.94
N THR A 238 -16.13 -1.41 -17.24
CA THR A 238 -17.36 -1.28 -16.45
C THR A 238 -18.06 -2.62 -16.27
N THR A 239 -18.85 -2.73 -15.19
CA THR A 239 -19.84 -3.78 -15.06
C THR A 239 -21.06 -3.50 -15.96
N LYS A 240 -21.96 -4.49 -16.12
CA LYS A 240 -23.26 -4.29 -16.79
C LYS A 240 -24.12 -3.20 -16.16
N ASP A 241 -23.96 -2.97 -14.85
CA ASP A 241 -24.60 -1.89 -14.12
C ASP A 241 -23.88 -0.54 -14.27
N LYS A 242 -22.92 -0.44 -15.18
CA LYS A 242 -22.09 0.75 -15.46
C LYS A 242 -21.19 1.18 -14.28
N LYS A 243 -20.84 0.28 -13.39
CA LYS A 243 -19.85 0.57 -12.34
C LYS A 243 -18.45 0.50 -12.93
N LEU A 244 -17.64 1.53 -12.74
CA LEU A 244 -16.21 1.44 -13.07
C LEU A 244 -15.57 0.32 -12.27
N ILE A 245 -14.72 -0.48 -12.90
CA ILE A 245 -13.96 -1.54 -12.26
C ILE A 245 -12.51 -1.12 -12.06
N TRP A 246 -11.84 -1.71 -11.08
CA TRP A 246 -10.43 -1.42 -10.80
C TRP A 246 -9.48 -2.04 -11.83
N ASP A 247 -9.88 -3.18 -12.41
CA ASP A 247 -9.12 -3.82 -13.47
C ASP A 247 -9.00 -2.88 -14.68
N ASN A 248 -7.82 -2.77 -15.25
CA ASN A 248 -7.51 -1.91 -16.38
C ASN A 248 -7.75 -0.39 -16.17
N ILE A 249 -7.94 0.08 -14.91
CA ILE A 249 -8.24 1.48 -14.65
C ILE A 249 -7.15 2.43 -15.20
N HIS A 250 -5.88 2.02 -15.21
CA HIS A 250 -4.76 2.79 -15.74
C HIS A 250 -4.69 2.85 -17.28
N ASP A 251 -5.58 2.14 -17.96
CA ASP A 251 -5.76 2.31 -19.41
C ASP A 251 -6.51 3.62 -19.74
N ILE A 252 -7.20 4.23 -18.78
CA ILE A 252 -8.04 5.42 -18.92
C ILE A 252 -7.20 6.69 -18.74
N ASP A 253 -7.40 7.71 -19.58
CA ASP A 253 -6.84 9.04 -19.33
C ASP A 253 -7.58 9.73 -18.19
N PHE A 254 -7.00 9.77 -17.01
CA PHE A 254 -7.64 10.33 -15.82
C PHE A 254 -7.95 11.83 -15.94
N ASN A 255 -7.13 12.60 -16.67
CA ASN A 255 -7.43 14.02 -16.89
C ASN A 255 -8.70 14.19 -17.72
N ALA A 256 -8.74 13.50 -18.87
CA ALA A 256 -9.91 13.54 -19.74
C ALA A 256 -11.16 13.02 -19.04
N TYR A 257 -11.03 11.94 -18.24
CA TYR A 257 -12.17 11.34 -17.53
C TYR A 257 -12.74 12.29 -16.46
N VAL A 258 -11.91 12.87 -15.59
CA VAL A 258 -12.38 13.74 -14.50
C VAL A 258 -12.96 15.07 -15.02
N GLU A 259 -12.39 15.62 -16.09
CA GLU A 259 -12.96 16.79 -16.76
C GLU A 259 -14.33 16.49 -17.36
N GLU A 260 -14.45 15.39 -18.08
CA GLU A 260 -15.67 14.98 -18.74
C GLU A 260 -16.77 14.61 -17.74
N CYS A 261 -16.45 13.89 -16.64
CA CYS A 261 -17.45 13.51 -15.65
C CYS A 261 -18.09 14.72 -14.97
N LEU A 262 -17.33 15.79 -14.76
CA LEU A 262 -17.87 17.04 -14.20
C LEU A 262 -18.83 17.74 -15.17
N TYR A 263 -18.67 17.54 -16.47
CA TYR A 263 -19.60 18.02 -17.47
C TYR A 263 -20.95 17.27 -17.41
N TRP A 264 -20.93 15.94 -17.21
CA TRP A 264 -22.14 15.09 -17.18
C TRP A 264 -22.87 15.17 -15.84
N ASP A 265 -22.21 14.81 -14.75
CA ASP A 265 -22.82 14.63 -13.43
C ASP A 265 -22.25 15.59 -12.37
N GLY A 266 -21.44 16.56 -12.81
CA GLY A 266 -20.91 17.60 -11.96
C GLY A 266 -21.89 18.73 -11.72
N HIS A 267 -21.80 19.31 -10.53
CA HIS A 267 -22.45 20.55 -10.17
C HIS A 267 -21.41 21.56 -9.71
N TYR A 268 -21.27 22.65 -10.47
CA TYR A 268 -20.38 23.75 -10.10
C TYR A 268 -21.10 24.70 -9.16
N THR A 269 -20.43 25.07 -8.07
CA THR A 269 -20.90 26.08 -7.12
C THR A 269 -19.99 27.29 -7.25
N GLU A 270 -20.54 28.45 -7.48
CA GLU A 270 -19.77 29.70 -7.59
C GLU A 270 -18.84 29.87 -6.40
N ASN A 271 -17.57 30.08 -6.67
CA ASN A 271 -16.47 30.27 -5.69
C ASN A 271 -16.24 29.13 -4.67
N LYS A 272 -16.86 27.94 -4.82
CA LYS A 272 -16.73 26.83 -3.87
C LYS A 272 -16.18 25.53 -4.48
N GLY A 273 -16.01 25.46 -5.81
CA GLY A 273 -15.56 24.26 -6.51
C GLY A 273 -16.69 23.47 -7.17
N ALA A 274 -16.52 22.17 -7.32
CA ALA A 274 -17.49 21.28 -7.94
C ALA A 274 -17.87 20.13 -7.02
N ASN A 275 -19.03 19.55 -7.26
CA ASN A 275 -19.47 18.31 -6.64
C ASN A 275 -19.79 17.31 -7.74
N PHE A 276 -19.34 16.08 -7.57
CA PHE A 276 -19.75 14.93 -8.37
C PHE A 276 -20.66 14.02 -7.54
N PHE A 277 -21.75 13.54 -8.12
CA PHE A 277 -22.73 12.69 -7.45
C PHE A 277 -22.92 11.37 -8.19
N THR A 278 -22.92 10.26 -7.45
CA THR A 278 -23.27 8.94 -7.97
C THR A 278 -24.00 8.12 -6.91
N THR A 279 -24.82 7.16 -7.34
CA THR A 279 -25.42 6.14 -6.46
C THR A 279 -24.56 4.87 -6.36
N GLN A 280 -23.47 4.82 -7.09
CA GLN A 280 -22.56 3.67 -7.15
C GLN A 280 -21.31 3.93 -6.33
N GLU A 281 -21.12 3.17 -5.25
CA GLU A 281 -19.98 3.32 -4.35
C GLU A 281 -18.65 3.11 -5.08
N GLN A 282 -18.52 2.00 -5.79
CA GLN A 282 -17.31 1.64 -6.52
C GLN A 282 -16.91 2.73 -7.53
N THR A 283 -17.85 3.30 -8.28
CA THR A 283 -17.58 4.43 -9.17
C THR A 283 -17.07 5.64 -8.39
N SER A 284 -17.65 5.93 -7.21
CA SER A 284 -17.17 7.03 -6.37
C SER A 284 -15.75 6.79 -5.86
N ASP A 285 -15.37 5.55 -5.55
CA ASP A 285 -14.04 5.18 -5.08
C ASP A 285 -12.99 5.29 -6.19
N VAL A 286 -13.30 4.78 -7.37
CA VAL A 286 -12.45 4.92 -8.55
C VAL A 286 -12.25 6.40 -8.91
N MET A 287 -13.31 7.20 -8.90
CA MET A 287 -13.23 8.63 -9.14
C MET A 287 -12.37 9.35 -8.09
N GLN A 288 -12.54 9.02 -6.81
CA GLN A 288 -11.73 9.60 -5.74
C GLN A 288 -10.25 9.24 -5.92
N TYR A 289 -9.94 8.02 -6.34
CA TYR A 289 -8.61 7.57 -6.68
C TYR A 289 -8.01 8.36 -7.87
N MET A 290 -8.76 8.54 -8.97
CA MET A 290 -8.31 9.34 -10.11
C MET A 290 -7.92 10.76 -9.69
N PHE A 291 -8.75 11.42 -8.87
CA PHE A 291 -8.41 12.74 -8.33
C PHE A 291 -7.15 12.71 -7.46
N PHE A 292 -7.01 11.69 -6.61
CA PHE A 292 -5.86 11.53 -5.72
C PHE A 292 -4.54 11.46 -6.50
N VAL A 293 -4.46 10.63 -7.55
CA VAL A 293 -3.24 10.46 -8.37
C VAL A 293 -2.99 11.62 -9.34
N LEU A 294 -3.97 12.48 -9.55
CA LEU A 294 -3.79 13.77 -10.23
C LEU A 294 -3.35 14.89 -9.28
N GLY A 295 -3.09 14.59 -8.01
CA GLY A 295 -2.73 15.57 -7.00
C GLY A 295 -3.88 16.50 -6.60
N ILE A 296 -5.14 16.07 -6.75
CA ILE A 296 -6.32 16.84 -6.40
C ILE A 296 -6.97 16.22 -5.15
N LYS A 297 -7.00 16.97 -4.07
CA LYS A 297 -7.60 16.51 -2.81
C LYS A 297 -9.13 16.49 -2.89
N VAL A 298 -9.72 15.32 -2.74
CA VAL A 298 -11.17 15.12 -2.79
C VAL A 298 -11.61 14.26 -1.61
N ASN A 299 -12.66 14.70 -0.92
CA ASN A 299 -13.31 13.90 0.12
C ASN A 299 -14.62 13.31 -0.41
N LYS A 300 -14.86 12.04 -0.08
CA LYS A 300 -16.11 11.32 -0.33
C LYS A 300 -17.05 11.51 0.87
N ALA A 301 -18.30 11.89 0.63
CA ALA A 301 -19.35 11.94 1.63
C ALA A 301 -20.49 11.00 1.24
N VAL A 302 -20.99 10.25 2.21
CA VAL A 302 -22.13 9.35 2.05
C VAL A 302 -23.40 10.08 2.45
N HIS A 303 -24.42 10.02 1.61
CA HIS A 303 -25.73 10.60 1.85
C HIS A 303 -26.79 9.51 1.89
N HIS A 304 -27.37 9.31 3.06
CA HIS A 304 -28.56 8.46 3.23
C HIS A 304 -29.81 9.32 3.05
N ASP A 305 -30.70 8.98 2.12
CA ASP A 305 -31.96 9.71 1.99
C ASP A 305 -32.88 9.38 3.18
N LYS A 306 -33.16 10.42 3.99
CA LYS A 306 -34.02 10.29 5.19
C LYS A 306 -35.51 10.07 4.86
N ARG A 307 -35.91 10.17 3.58
CA ARG A 307 -37.31 10.08 3.13
C ARG A 307 -37.79 8.68 2.79
N GLY A 308 -36.95 7.64 3.01
CA GLY A 308 -37.30 6.24 2.77
C GLY A 308 -37.49 5.90 1.28
N GLY A 309 -36.85 4.80 0.82
CA GLY A 309 -37.04 4.26 -0.53
C GLY A 309 -36.10 4.76 -1.62
N ARG A 310 -35.12 5.63 -1.33
CA ARG A 310 -34.06 6.02 -2.26
C ARG A 310 -32.74 5.36 -1.91
N SER A 311 -31.93 5.07 -2.91
CA SER A 311 -30.60 4.49 -2.77
C SER A 311 -29.64 5.46 -2.05
N THR A 312 -28.67 4.91 -1.32
CA THR A 312 -27.53 5.67 -0.79
C THR A 312 -26.81 6.40 -1.93
N GLY A 313 -26.49 7.65 -1.71
CA GLY A 313 -25.74 8.47 -2.68
C GLY A 313 -24.35 8.81 -2.16
N TYR A 314 -23.41 8.93 -3.07
CA TYR A 314 -22.01 9.27 -2.79
C TYR A 314 -21.68 10.60 -3.46
N ARG A 315 -21.13 11.52 -2.67
CA ARG A 315 -20.73 12.84 -3.16
C ARG A 315 -19.24 13.04 -3.01
N LEU A 316 -18.57 13.40 -4.09
CA LEU A 316 -17.20 13.87 -4.09
C LEU A 316 -17.18 15.40 -4.07
N ASN A 317 -16.52 15.97 -3.05
CA ASN A 317 -16.36 17.42 -2.92
C ASN A 317 -15.00 17.81 -3.53
N ILE A 318 -15.03 18.51 -4.65
CA ILE A 318 -13.86 18.89 -5.44
C ILE A 318 -13.59 20.37 -5.18
N PRO A 319 -12.54 20.75 -4.47
CA PRO A 319 -12.27 22.13 -4.13
C PRO A 319 -11.88 22.95 -5.37
N MET A 320 -12.25 24.23 -5.39
CA MET A 320 -11.79 25.18 -6.40
C MET A 320 -10.32 25.51 -6.13
N THR A 321 -9.41 24.78 -6.75
CA THR A 321 -7.96 25.07 -6.68
C THR A 321 -7.47 25.57 -8.02
N ARG A 322 -6.68 26.66 -8.02
CA ARG A 322 -5.90 27.07 -9.19
C ARG A 322 -4.72 26.11 -9.32
N GLY A 323 -4.93 24.99 -10.05
CA GLY A 323 -3.90 23.96 -10.26
C GLY A 323 -3.97 22.78 -9.29
N ARG A 324 -3.15 21.78 -9.56
CA ARG A 324 -3.01 20.55 -8.76
C ARG A 324 -2.32 20.87 -7.44
N ASN A 325 -2.94 20.57 -6.33
CA ASN A 325 -2.40 20.77 -5.00
C ASN A 325 -2.71 19.58 -4.08
N PRO A 326 -1.74 18.65 -3.92
CA PRO A 326 -1.92 17.46 -3.10
C PRO A 326 -1.91 17.76 -1.60
N LEU A 327 -1.68 19.01 -1.19
CA LEU A 327 -1.47 19.38 0.20
C LEU A 327 -2.72 20.02 0.82
N CYS A 328 -2.99 19.67 2.08
CA CYS A 328 -4.07 20.25 2.86
C CYS A 328 -3.53 20.84 4.16
N ARG A 329 -3.78 22.13 4.40
CA ARG A 329 -3.35 22.81 5.62
C ARG A 329 -3.83 22.06 6.87
N MET A 330 -2.96 21.97 7.86
CA MET A 330 -3.19 21.32 9.12
C MET A 330 -2.83 22.27 10.27
N LEU A 331 -3.57 22.18 11.37
CA LEU A 331 -3.33 22.92 12.61
C LEU A 331 -3.18 21.91 13.76
N PRO A 332 -1.96 21.70 14.28
CA PRO A 332 -1.69 20.76 15.37
C PRO A 332 -2.55 20.98 16.61
N SER A 333 -2.82 22.25 16.96
CA SER A 333 -3.66 22.61 18.10
C SER A 333 -5.09 22.05 18.05
N LYS A 334 -5.60 21.74 16.85
CA LYS A 334 -6.96 21.22 16.62
C LYS A 334 -7.04 19.70 16.56
N ILE A 335 -5.91 19.00 16.55
CA ILE A 335 -5.91 17.54 16.51
C ILE A 335 -6.24 16.98 17.90
N ASP A 336 -7.27 16.13 17.96
CA ASP A 336 -7.56 15.33 19.15
C ASP A 336 -6.67 14.09 19.16
N ILE A 337 -5.84 13.95 20.18
CA ILE A 337 -4.90 12.84 20.39
C ILE A 337 -5.25 12.03 21.64
N SER A 338 -6.47 12.18 22.19
CA SER A 338 -6.88 11.37 23.34
C SER A 338 -7.19 9.93 22.91
N VAL A 339 -6.88 8.95 23.77
CA VAL A 339 -7.29 7.56 23.60
C VAL A 339 -8.81 7.48 23.60
N LYS A 340 -9.38 6.81 22.60
CA LYS A 340 -10.83 6.68 22.42
C LYS A 340 -11.35 5.27 22.66
N SER A 341 -10.55 4.26 22.32
CA SER A 341 -10.94 2.84 22.41
C SER A 341 -9.72 1.94 22.50
N ILE A 342 -9.99 0.68 22.85
CA ILE A 342 -9.05 -0.43 22.77
C ILE A 342 -9.60 -1.36 21.70
N GLU A 343 -8.81 -1.67 20.67
CA GLU A 343 -9.23 -2.52 19.57
C GLU A 343 -8.04 -3.18 18.88
N ASP A 344 -8.34 -4.11 17.98
CA ASP A 344 -7.33 -4.75 17.15
C ASP A 344 -6.83 -3.76 16.11
N VAL A 345 -5.50 -3.70 15.95
CA VAL A 345 -4.84 -2.78 15.04
C VAL A 345 -3.95 -3.52 14.05
N TYR A 346 -3.76 -2.92 12.91
CA TYR A 346 -3.11 -3.53 11.76
C TYR A 346 -1.90 -2.73 11.33
N CYS A 347 -0.80 -3.43 11.13
CA CYS A 347 0.47 -2.89 10.66
C CYS A 347 0.78 -3.43 9.27
N VAL A 348 1.14 -2.55 8.34
CA VAL A 348 1.69 -2.94 7.06
C VAL A 348 3.05 -2.29 6.86
N GLN A 349 4.00 -2.99 6.27
CA GLN A 349 5.32 -2.46 5.96
C GLN A 349 5.55 -2.44 4.45
N VAL A 350 6.05 -1.31 3.94
CA VAL A 350 6.39 -1.13 2.52
C VAL A 350 7.77 -0.46 2.37
N PRO A 351 8.46 -0.65 1.22
CA PRO A 351 9.82 -0.14 1.01
C PRO A 351 10.01 1.37 1.14
N LYS A 352 8.99 2.17 0.75
CA LYS A 352 9.07 3.65 0.79
C LYS A 352 8.59 4.26 2.11
N ASP A 353 8.29 3.45 3.12
CA ASP A 353 7.85 3.90 4.45
C ASP A 353 6.58 4.74 4.50
N THR A 354 5.78 4.76 3.45
CA THR A 354 4.53 5.53 3.41
C THR A 354 3.45 4.74 2.69
N ILE A 355 2.24 4.81 3.19
CA ILE A 355 1.07 4.15 2.63
C ILE A 355 -0.07 5.13 2.43
N VAL A 356 -0.95 4.82 1.50
CA VAL A 356 -2.14 5.61 1.20
C VAL A 356 -3.32 5.02 1.95
N LEU A 357 -3.92 5.81 2.81
CA LEU A 357 -5.01 5.41 3.68
C LEU A 357 -6.26 6.24 3.41
N ARG A 358 -7.41 5.63 3.65
CA ARG A 358 -8.70 6.31 3.65
C ARG A 358 -9.51 5.92 4.89
N ARG A 359 -10.14 6.89 5.53
CA ARG A 359 -11.13 6.65 6.57
C ARG A 359 -12.23 7.70 6.49
N ASN A 360 -13.49 7.28 6.65
CA ASN A 360 -14.65 8.17 6.51
C ASN A 360 -14.61 9.01 5.21
N GLY A 361 -14.18 8.36 4.10
CA GLY A 361 -14.07 8.99 2.79
C GLY A 361 -12.96 10.05 2.64
N LYS A 362 -12.00 10.13 3.56
CA LYS A 362 -10.91 11.11 3.56
C LYS A 362 -9.58 10.42 3.38
N ILE A 363 -8.90 10.69 2.26
CA ILE A 363 -7.59 10.11 1.96
C ILE A 363 -6.49 10.91 2.66
N VAL A 364 -5.48 10.21 3.18
CA VAL A 364 -4.24 10.77 3.74
C VAL A 364 -3.08 9.81 3.49
N VAL A 365 -1.87 10.33 3.32
CA VAL A 365 -0.65 9.54 3.24
C VAL A 365 0.06 9.61 4.57
N LEU A 366 0.31 8.45 5.18
CA LEU A 366 0.99 8.33 6.47
C LEU A 366 2.16 7.35 6.37
N PRO A 367 3.17 7.47 7.27
CA PRO A 367 4.26 6.49 7.37
C PRO A 367 3.74 5.14 7.84
N ASN A 368 4.52 4.10 7.55
CA ASN A 368 4.32 2.75 8.09
C ASN A 368 5.35 2.42 9.20
N CYS A 369 5.35 1.17 9.68
CA CYS A 369 6.37 0.63 10.58
C CYS A 369 7.69 0.39 9.84
N ASN A 370 8.85 0.60 10.51
CA ASN A 370 10.16 0.37 9.91
C ASN A 370 11.10 -0.41 10.83
N PHE A 371 11.90 -1.32 10.24
CA PHE A 371 12.93 -2.13 10.89
C PHE A 371 14.31 -1.47 10.69
N GLY A 372 14.82 -0.79 11.75
CA GLY A 372 15.85 0.23 11.60
C GLY A 372 17.30 -0.24 11.36
N PHE A 373 18.06 -0.53 12.44
CA PHE A 373 19.52 -0.65 12.37
C PHE A 373 20.03 -1.86 11.60
N LEU A 374 19.27 -2.95 11.61
CA LEU A 374 19.64 -4.18 10.88
C LEU A 374 19.88 -3.92 9.39
N TYR A 375 19.17 -2.94 8.83
CA TYR A 375 19.21 -2.56 7.42
C TYR A 375 19.90 -1.21 7.16
N GLY A 376 20.81 -0.80 8.07
CA GLY A 376 21.71 0.34 7.85
C GLY A 376 21.12 1.72 8.19
N MET A 377 20.14 1.81 9.09
CA MET A 377 19.65 3.10 9.58
C MET A 377 20.76 3.89 10.27
N VAL A 378 20.91 5.18 9.94
CA VAL A 378 21.87 6.08 10.59
C VAL A 378 21.29 6.68 11.87
N ALA A 379 22.14 7.08 12.84
CA ALA A 379 21.74 7.62 14.13
C ALA A 379 20.77 8.81 14.04
N LYS A 380 20.99 9.73 13.10
CA LYS A 380 20.10 10.89 12.86
C LYS A 380 18.70 10.48 12.40
N THR A 381 18.60 9.39 11.63
CA THR A 381 17.30 8.83 11.23
C THR A 381 16.69 8.10 12.41
N PHE A 382 17.49 7.39 13.21
CA PHE A 382 17.06 6.73 14.42
C PHE A 382 16.60 7.71 15.49
N GLN A 383 17.30 8.84 15.72
CA GLN A 383 16.85 9.91 16.61
C GLN A 383 15.45 10.39 16.25
N LYS A 384 15.24 10.72 14.98
CA LYS A 384 13.92 11.09 14.46
C LYS A 384 12.88 9.95 14.64
N TYR A 385 13.37 8.74 14.58
CA TYR A 385 12.59 7.52 14.79
C TYR A 385 12.26 7.34 16.27
N ALA A 386 13.25 7.51 17.17
CA ALA A 386 13.13 7.34 18.61
C ALA A 386 12.28 8.42 19.29
N VAL A 387 12.41 9.68 18.86
CA VAL A 387 11.46 10.75 19.23
C VAL A 387 10.05 10.34 18.85
N GLY A 388 9.91 9.62 17.75
CA GLY A 388 8.72 8.96 17.34
C GLY A 388 8.22 7.84 18.28
N TYR A 389 9.01 7.30 19.18
CA TYR A 389 8.63 6.28 20.19
C TYR A 389 8.53 6.88 21.60
N GLY A 390 8.50 8.22 21.74
CA GLY A 390 8.44 8.90 23.02
C GLY A 390 9.73 8.83 23.82
N LEU A 391 10.78 8.44 23.15
CA LEU A 391 12.13 8.59 23.67
C LEU A 391 12.62 9.96 23.22
N ASP A 392 12.67 10.91 24.13
CA ASP A 392 13.29 12.20 23.88
C ASP A 392 14.82 12.00 23.88
N LEU A 393 15.27 11.35 22.77
CA LEU A 393 16.68 11.07 22.55
C LEU A 393 17.33 12.29 21.88
N THR A 394 18.40 12.74 22.46
CA THR A 394 19.29 13.67 21.78
C THR A 394 19.96 12.99 20.57
N GLN A 395 20.59 13.74 19.70
CA GLN A 395 21.43 13.18 18.64
C GLN A 395 22.53 12.27 19.24
N GLU A 396 23.08 12.69 20.38
CA GLU A 396 24.13 11.99 21.12
C GLU A 396 23.63 10.66 21.69
N ASP A 397 22.42 10.64 22.28
CA ASP A 397 21.79 9.40 22.75
C ASP A 397 21.54 8.42 21.59
N SER A 398 21.09 8.91 20.47
CA SER A 398 20.83 8.10 19.27
C SER A 398 22.10 7.55 18.65
N GLU A 399 23.18 8.29 18.68
CA GLU A 399 24.51 7.84 18.27
C GLU A 399 25.04 6.79 19.23
N LYS A 400 24.83 6.99 20.55
CA LYS A 400 25.21 6.03 21.58
C LYS A 400 24.44 4.71 21.43
N ILE A 401 23.11 4.76 21.29
CA ILE A 401 22.28 3.55 21.10
C ILE A 401 22.69 2.80 19.83
N ARG A 402 22.92 3.53 18.74
CA ARG A 402 23.44 2.92 17.52
C ARG A 402 24.82 2.31 17.73
N ALA A 403 25.69 3.00 18.46
CA ALA A 403 27.02 2.49 18.80
C ALA A 403 26.92 1.24 19.69
N ASP A 404 26.05 1.24 20.70
CA ASP A 404 25.82 0.09 21.59
C ASP A 404 25.22 -1.11 20.82
N PHE A 405 24.29 -0.89 19.89
CA PHE A 405 23.78 -1.92 19.00
C PHE A 405 24.91 -2.56 18.16
N PHE A 406 25.75 -1.74 17.52
CA PHE A 406 26.88 -2.26 16.73
C PHE A 406 28.04 -2.73 17.59
N LYS A 407 28.12 -2.32 18.87
CA LYS A 407 29.04 -2.92 19.84
C LYS A 407 28.58 -4.33 20.24
N ALA A 408 27.27 -4.54 20.37
CA ALA A 408 26.71 -5.87 20.59
C ALA A 408 26.88 -6.77 19.36
N TYR A 409 26.83 -6.19 18.14
CA TYR A 409 26.93 -6.88 16.86
C TYR A 409 28.02 -6.24 15.96
N PRO A 410 29.31 -6.33 16.34
CA PRO A 410 30.38 -5.55 15.72
C PRO A 410 30.64 -5.92 14.26
N ARG A 411 30.49 -7.19 13.92
CA ARG A 411 30.74 -7.70 12.56
C ARG A 411 29.68 -7.21 11.57
N LEU A 412 28.45 -6.97 12.04
CA LEU A 412 27.37 -6.48 11.22
C LEU A 412 27.69 -5.11 10.61
N LEU A 413 28.25 -4.18 11.39
CA LEU A 413 28.64 -2.84 10.89
C LEU A 413 29.73 -2.94 9.83
N VAL A 414 30.74 -3.79 10.07
CA VAL A 414 31.83 -4.03 9.12
C VAL A 414 31.27 -4.60 7.82
N TRP A 415 30.40 -5.58 7.92
CA TRP A 415 29.74 -6.19 6.76
C TRP A 415 28.89 -5.18 5.96
N HIS A 416 28.21 -4.23 6.62
CA HIS A 416 27.51 -3.16 5.92
C HIS A 416 28.46 -2.33 5.02
N GLU A 417 29.65 -1.99 5.53
CA GLU A 417 30.61 -1.20 4.74
C GLU A 417 31.24 -2.06 3.62
N GLU A 418 31.51 -3.33 3.88
CA GLU A 418 31.98 -4.29 2.87
C GLU A 418 30.98 -4.40 1.70
N CYS A 419 29.68 -4.52 1.99
CA CYS A 419 28.63 -4.57 0.96
C CYS A 419 28.60 -3.31 0.10
N LYS A 420 28.70 -2.14 0.73
CA LYS A 420 28.70 -0.85 0.01
C LYS A 420 29.94 -0.69 -0.85
N GLU A 421 31.10 -1.01 -0.28
CA GLU A 421 32.38 -0.89 -1.00
C GLU A 421 32.44 -1.86 -2.18
N PHE A 422 32.04 -3.10 -1.99
CA PHE A 422 31.93 -4.08 -3.07
C PHE A 422 31.00 -3.58 -4.19
N ALA A 423 29.83 -3.04 -3.81
CA ALA A 423 28.87 -2.50 -4.79
C ALA A 423 29.44 -1.29 -5.54
N ARG A 424 30.19 -0.39 -4.86
CA ARG A 424 30.84 0.76 -5.52
C ARG A 424 31.92 0.34 -6.52
N GLN A 425 32.67 -0.71 -6.19
CA GLN A 425 33.76 -1.21 -7.04
C GLN A 425 33.25 -1.97 -8.26
N HIS A 426 32.18 -2.77 -8.08
CA HIS A 426 31.73 -3.73 -9.09
C HIS A 426 30.41 -3.33 -9.78
N GLY A 427 29.66 -2.36 -9.24
CA GLY A 427 28.35 -1.97 -9.75
C GLY A 427 27.21 -2.93 -9.38
N TYR A 428 27.49 -4.00 -8.63
CA TYR A 428 26.50 -4.98 -8.16
C TYR A 428 26.87 -5.52 -6.79
N ILE A 429 25.92 -6.20 -6.15
CA ILE A 429 26.14 -7.10 -5.00
C ILE A 429 25.74 -8.53 -5.39
N GLU A 430 26.39 -9.51 -4.78
CA GLU A 430 26.18 -10.92 -5.07
C GLU A 430 25.73 -11.67 -3.82
N SER A 431 24.75 -12.57 -3.96
CA SER A 431 24.34 -13.49 -2.91
C SER A 431 25.30 -14.67 -2.80
N PRO A 432 25.28 -15.46 -1.69
CA PRO A 432 26.16 -16.64 -1.54
C PRO A 432 26.09 -17.67 -2.66
N ILE A 433 25.00 -17.66 -3.43
CA ILE A 433 24.79 -18.57 -4.57
C ILE A 433 25.08 -17.92 -5.93
N GLY A 434 25.71 -16.74 -5.96
CA GLY A 434 26.11 -16.09 -7.20
C GLY A 434 25.04 -15.24 -7.88
N ARG A 435 23.87 -15.03 -7.26
CA ARG A 435 22.86 -14.12 -7.80
C ARG A 435 23.31 -12.67 -7.67
N LYS A 436 23.35 -11.93 -8.80
CA LYS A 436 23.80 -10.54 -8.86
C LYS A 436 22.62 -9.58 -8.89
N ARG A 437 22.73 -8.49 -8.10
CA ARG A 437 21.87 -7.32 -8.19
C ARG A 437 22.69 -6.09 -8.57
N TRP A 438 22.36 -5.49 -9.71
CA TRP A 438 23.04 -4.33 -10.26
C TRP A 438 22.46 -3.02 -9.70
N PHE A 439 23.32 -1.98 -9.64
CA PHE A 439 22.98 -0.65 -9.12
C PHE A 439 23.44 0.44 -10.08
N ASP A 440 22.50 1.19 -10.64
CA ASP A 440 22.79 2.23 -11.63
C ASP A 440 23.37 3.50 -10.99
N ASN A 441 23.05 3.75 -9.71
CA ASN A 441 23.36 5.01 -9.04
C ASN A 441 24.32 4.86 -7.85
N ILE A 442 24.94 3.72 -7.65
CA ILE A 442 25.83 3.45 -6.48
C ILE A 442 27.01 4.42 -6.40
N ASN A 443 27.48 4.95 -7.53
CA ASN A 443 28.56 5.93 -7.65
C ASN A 443 28.04 7.32 -8.07
N SER A 444 26.73 7.58 -7.96
CA SER A 444 26.13 8.87 -8.30
C SER A 444 26.65 10.00 -7.41
N ARG A 445 26.87 11.18 -7.99
CA ARG A 445 27.16 12.40 -7.23
C ARG A 445 25.97 12.89 -6.40
N ASP A 446 24.74 12.52 -6.82
CA ASP A 446 23.54 12.75 -6.04
C ASP A 446 23.53 11.83 -4.81
N PHE A 447 23.69 12.42 -3.64
CA PHE A 447 23.73 11.72 -2.35
C PHE A 447 22.47 10.87 -2.12
N ARG A 448 21.28 11.34 -2.56
CA ARG A 448 20.02 10.62 -2.34
C ARG A 448 19.95 9.32 -3.13
N LYS A 449 20.32 9.37 -4.43
CA LYS A 449 20.37 8.21 -5.32
C LYS A 449 21.41 7.21 -4.82
N ARG A 450 22.62 7.68 -4.52
CA ARG A 450 23.69 6.84 -3.98
C ARG A 450 23.30 6.17 -2.67
N SER A 451 22.74 6.91 -1.71
CA SER A 451 22.33 6.38 -0.41
C SER A 451 21.16 5.37 -0.53
N ALA A 452 20.31 5.48 -1.54
CA ALA A 452 19.27 4.49 -1.83
C ALA A 452 19.90 3.17 -2.29
N ASP A 453 20.83 3.22 -3.25
CA ASP A 453 21.54 2.03 -3.75
C ASP A 453 22.41 1.39 -2.66
N GLU A 454 23.08 2.19 -1.80
CA GLU A 454 23.87 1.68 -0.67
C GLU A 454 23.00 0.90 0.32
N ARG A 455 21.78 1.35 0.64
CA ARG A 455 20.85 0.57 1.47
C ARG A 455 20.39 -0.70 0.80
N GLN A 456 20.16 -0.66 -0.50
CA GLN A 456 19.81 -1.86 -1.26
C GLN A 456 20.98 -2.85 -1.34
N ALA A 457 22.22 -2.38 -1.42
CA ALA A 457 23.41 -3.24 -1.39
C ALA A 457 23.53 -4.03 -0.09
N ILE A 458 23.15 -3.47 1.05
CA ILE A 458 23.07 -4.19 2.33
C ILE A 458 21.89 -5.16 2.36
N ASN A 459 20.74 -4.75 1.85
CA ASN A 459 19.48 -5.47 2.04
C ASN A 459 19.29 -6.62 1.05
N SER A 460 19.77 -6.45 -0.19
CA SER A 460 19.55 -7.41 -1.27
C SER A 460 20.15 -8.80 -1.02
N PRO A 461 21.36 -8.95 -0.45
CA PRO A 461 21.87 -10.27 -0.12
C PRO A 461 21.02 -11.01 0.91
N VAL A 462 20.48 -10.28 1.92
CA VAL A 462 19.68 -10.87 3.00
C VAL A 462 18.35 -11.38 2.46
N GLN A 463 17.62 -10.53 1.78
CA GLN A 463 16.28 -10.88 1.26
C GLN A 463 16.35 -11.80 0.06
N GLY A 464 17.32 -11.56 -0.85
CA GLY A 464 17.51 -12.39 -2.04
C GLY A 464 17.87 -13.82 -1.67
N PHE A 465 18.81 -14.00 -0.76
CA PHE A 465 19.21 -15.34 -0.33
C PHE A 465 18.11 -16.08 0.43
N GLY A 466 17.32 -15.38 1.27
CA GLY A 466 16.12 -15.96 1.89
C GLY A 466 15.11 -16.47 0.86
N SER A 467 14.87 -15.71 -0.20
CA SER A 467 14.01 -16.13 -1.31
C SER A 467 14.59 -17.33 -2.08
N ASP A 468 15.92 -17.37 -2.25
CA ASP A 468 16.60 -18.47 -2.94
C ASP A 468 16.47 -19.79 -2.16
N LEU A 469 16.57 -19.74 -0.82
CA LEU A 469 16.37 -20.91 0.05
C LEU A 469 14.97 -21.49 -0.11
N CYS A 470 13.94 -20.64 -0.05
CA CYS A 470 12.55 -21.08 -0.22
C CYS A 470 12.30 -21.66 -1.62
N THR A 471 12.85 -21.02 -2.67
CA THR A 471 12.73 -21.51 -4.05
C THR A 471 13.42 -22.84 -4.25
N SER A 472 14.61 -23.04 -3.63
CA SER A 472 15.32 -24.31 -3.67
C SER A 472 14.52 -25.41 -2.96
N ALA A 473 14.03 -25.14 -1.76
CA ALA A 473 13.19 -26.10 -1.03
C ALA A 473 11.94 -26.50 -1.85
N LEU A 474 11.32 -25.53 -2.50
CA LEU A 474 10.19 -25.80 -3.40
C LEU A 474 10.60 -26.73 -4.55
N ALA A 475 11.75 -26.47 -5.17
CA ALA A 475 12.26 -27.33 -6.24
C ALA A 475 12.57 -28.75 -5.72
N ASP A 476 13.23 -28.84 -4.55
CA ASP A 476 13.55 -30.12 -3.92
C ASP A 476 12.27 -30.93 -3.64
N ILE A 477 11.22 -30.31 -3.14
CA ILE A 477 9.93 -30.93 -2.88
C ILE A 477 9.26 -31.39 -4.19
N VAL A 478 9.18 -30.51 -5.20
CA VAL A 478 8.50 -30.80 -6.47
C VAL A 478 9.20 -31.91 -7.26
N PHE A 479 10.53 -32.01 -7.20
CA PHE A 479 11.31 -33.01 -7.93
C PHE A 479 11.73 -34.22 -7.07
N SER A 480 11.31 -34.29 -5.81
CA SER A 480 11.58 -35.41 -4.94
C SER A 480 10.98 -36.71 -5.48
N LYS A 481 11.78 -37.76 -5.53
CA LYS A 481 11.33 -39.11 -5.85
C LYS A 481 10.86 -39.90 -4.62
N GLU A 482 11.08 -39.36 -3.44
CA GLU A 482 10.74 -39.99 -2.16
C GLU A 482 9.32 -39.61 -1.68
N LEU A 483 8.70 -38.62 -2.30
CA LEU A 483 7.36 -38.15 -1.96
C LEU A 483 6.32 -38.72 -2.93
N ASP A 484 5.17 -39.12 -2.39
CA ASP A 484 4.04 -39.59 -3.21
C ASP A 484 3.21 -38.39 -3.72
N HIS A 485 3.58 -37.88 -4.89
CA HIS A 485 2.93 -36.75 -5.55
C HIS A 485 1.47 -37.00 -5.96
N THR A 486 0.93 -38.23 -5.80
CA THR A 486 -0.49 -38.50 -6.03
C THR A 486 -1.38 -38.14 -4.83
N ARG A 487 -0.76 -37.85 -3.67
CA ARG A 487 -1.44 -37.61 -2.40
C ARG A 487 -1.35 -36.17 -1.91
N PHE A 488 -0.61 -35.30 -2.61
CA PHE A 488 -0.52 -33.88 -2.32
C PHE A 488 -0.29 -33.05 -3.57
N ASN A 489 -0.64 -31.77 -3.51
CA ASN A 489 -0.38 -30.78 -4.54
C ASN A 489 0.34 -29.58 -3.95
N VAL A 490 1.28 -29.01 -4.70
CA VAL A 490 1.82 -27.68 -4.41
C VAL A 490 0.90 -26.66 -5.05
N LEU A 491 0.24 -25.85 -4.24
CA LEU A 491 -0.70 -24.83 -4.71
C LEU A 491 0.01 -23.53 -5.08
N GLY A 492 1.10 -23.19 -4.42
CA GLY A 492 1.88 -22.01 -4.72
C GLY A 492 2.94 -21.71 -3.68
N SER A 493 3.72 -20.66 -3.94
CA SER A 493 4.65 -20.09 -2.97
C SER A 493 4.29 -18.61 -2.74
N VAL A 494 4.33 -18.20 -1.47
CA VAL A 494 4.01 -16.85 -1.05
C VAL A 494 5.15 -16.35 -0.16
N HIS A 495 6.00 -15.44 -0.69
CA HIS A 495 7.23 -14.96 -0.05
C HIS A 495 8.19 -16.11 0.33
N ASP A 496 8.25 -16.42 1.63
CA ASP A 496 9.06 -17.46 2.25
C ASP A 496 8.23 -18.66 2.72
N ALA A 497 6.97 -18.75 2.33
CA ALA A 497 6.06 -19.84 2.60
C ALA A 497 5.68 -20.63 1.34
N ILE A 498 5.44 -21.93 1.48
CA ILE A 498 4.92 -22.80 0.42
C ILE A 498 3.59 -23.35 0.88
N LEU A 499 2.59 -23.26 0.02
CA LEU A 499 1.23 -23.73 0.26
C LEU A 499 1.00 -25.08 -0.39
N PHE A 500 0.49 -26.02 0.38
CA PHE A 500 0.19 -27.39 -0.04
C PHE A 500 -1.28 -27.73 0.19
N GLU A 501 -1.82 -28.52 -0.69
CA GLU A 501 -3.04 -29.31 -0.46
C GLU A 501 -2.63 -30.77 -0.24
N ILE A 502 -2.99 -31.35 0.89
CA ILE A 502 -2.54 -32.68 1.29
C ILE A 502 -3.79 -33.50 1.64
N ARG A 503 -3.84 -34.75 1.20
CA ARG A 503 -4.90 -35.68 1.61
C ARG A 503 -4.80 -35.93 3.12
N ASP A 504 -5.92 -35.98 3.81
CA ASP A 504 -5.99 -36.10 5.27
C ASP A 504 -5.22 -37.32 5.81
N ASP A 505 -5.26 -38.44 5.07
CA ASP A 505 -4.56 -39.68 5.41
C ASP A 505 -3.04 -39.64 5.18
N TYR A 506 -2.50 -38.50 4.69
CA TYR A 506 -1.05 -38.34 4.41
C TYR A 506 -0.42 -37.18 5.18
N VAL A 507 -1.20 -36.38 5.87
CA VAL A 507 -0.72 -35.18 6.59
C VAL A 507 0.34 -35.54 7.64
N GLU A 508 0.08 -36.53 8.50
CA GLU A 508 1.00 -36.94 9.57
C GLU A 508 2.36 -37.44 9.06
N GLU A 509 2.37 -38.08 7.90
CA GLU A 509 3.59 -38.60 7.28
C GLU A 509 4.36 -37.49 6.52
N LEU A 510 3.62 -36.67 5.73
CA LEU A 510 4.22 -35.74 4.80
C LEU A 510 4.73 -34.46 5.48
N VAL A 511 4.01 -33.90 6.43
CA VAL A 511 4.34 -32.62 7.07
C VAL A 511 5.74 -32.60 7.68
N PRO A 512 6.19 -33.62 8.42
CA PRO A 512 7.57 -33.66 8.94
C PRO A 512 8.63 -33.68 7.83
N LYS A 513 8.35 -34.36 6.71
CA LYS A 513 9.25 -34.42 5.56
C LYS A 513 9.35 -33.06 4.86
N LEU A 514 8.22 -32.40 4.62
CA LEU A 514 8.19 -31.04 4.04
C LEU A 514 8.95 -30.05 4.92
N LYS A 515 8.72 -30.10 6.23
CA LYS A 515 9.44 -29.26 7.19
C LYS A 515 10.94 -29.50 7.10
N TYR A 516 11.37 -30.74 7.12
CA TYR A 516 12.80 -31.10 6.99
C TYR A 516 13.40 -30.55 5.69
N MET A 517 12.72 -30.68 4.54
CA MET A 517 13.19 -30.20 3.25
C MET A 517 13.24 -28.65 3.21
N MET A 518 12.31 -27.97 3.87
CA MET A 518 12.33 -26.50 4.02
C MET A 518 13.51 -26.03 4.89
N GLU A 519 13.88 -26.80 5.91
CA GLU A 519 14.97 -26.48 6.82
C GLU A 519 16.35 -26.90 6.27
N HIS A 520 16.38 -27.80 5.25
CA HIS A 520 17.58 -28.34 4.62
C HIS A 520 17.49 -28.30 3.08
N PRO A 521 17.26 -27.12 2.47
CA PRO A 521 17.19 -27.04 1.01
C PRO A 521 18.55 -27.38 0.35
N SER A 522 18.53 -28.07 -0.79
CA SER A 522 19.72 -28.59 -1.48
C SER A 522 20.71 -27.47 -1.85
N ILE A 523 20.28 -26.25 -2.05
CA ILE A 523 21.12 -25.12 -2.43
C ILE A 523 22.19 -24.77 -1.38
N ILE A 524 22.01 -25.19 -0.12
CA ILE A 524 22.98 -25.00 0.95
C ILE A 524 23.79 -26.28 1.26
N GLU A 525 23.62 -27.33 0.49
CA GLU A 525 24.40 -28.55 0.67
C GLU A 525 25.89 -28.26 0.51
N GLY A 526 26.68 -28.66 1.52
CA GLY A 526 28.10 -28.34 1.58
C GLY A 526 28.46 -26.93 2.06
N MET A 527 27.47 -26.07 2.37
CA MET A 527 27.71 -24.78 3.03
C MET A 527 27.73 -24.95 4.56
N GLU A 528 28.58 -24.18 5.23
CA GLU A 528 28.50 -24.05 6.68
C GLU A 528 27.28 -23.16 7.05
N VAL A 529 26.31 -23.75 7.75
CA VAL A 529 25.08 -23.06 8.20
C VAL A 529 25.21 -22.75 9.68
N PRO A 530 25.60 -21.53 10.06
CA PRO A 530 25.93 -21.19 11.45
C PRO A 530 24.70 -21.01 12.35
N ILE A 531 23.49 -20.90 11.76
CA ILE A 531 22.22 -20.75 12.48
C ILE A 531 21.19 -21.75 11.96
N PRO A 532 20.34 -22.33 12.80
CA PRO A 532 19.30 -23.22 12.33
C PRO A 532 18.33 -22.45 11.41
N LEU A 533 17.98 -23.06 10.28
CA LEU A 533 16.83 -22.65 9.50
C LEU A 533 15.61 -23.33 10.12
N VAL A 534 14.62 -22.55 10.51
CA VAL A 534 13.40 -23.07 11.15
C VAL A 534 12.22 -22.75 10.26
N ALA A 535 11.45 -23.79 9.91
CA ALA A 535 10.19 -23.66 9.19
C ALA A 535 9.03 -23.85 10.17
N ASP A 536 8.15 -22.87 10.24
CA ASP A 536 6.87 -22.98 10.95
C ASP A 536 5.87 -23.70 10.05
N VAL A 537 5.09 -24.60 10.63
CA VAL A 537 4.08 -25.37 9.90
C VAL A 537 2.72 -25.12 10.50
N GLU A 538 1.77 -24.84 9.65
CA GLU A 538 0.37 -24.67 10.00
C GLU A 538 -0.48 -25.62 9.14
N VAL A 539 -1.40 -26.34 9.81
CA VAL A 539 -2.33 -27.28 9.15
C VAL A 539 -3.76 -26.85 9.45
N SER A 540 -4.53 -26.57 8.40
CA SER A 540 -5.94 -26.19 8.51
C SER A 540 -6.77 -26.78 7.38
N GLN A 541 -8.10 -26.77 7.51
CA GLN A 541 -9.04 -27.30 6.51
C GLN A 541 -9.20 -26.36 5.30
N SER A 542 -8.76 -25.12 5.42
CA SER A 542 -8.81 -24.14 4.34
C SER A 542 -7.77 -23.05 4.53
N TRP A 543 -7.27 -22.48 3.44
CA TRP A 543 -6.38 -21.33 3.50
C TRP A 543 -7.14 -20.09 4.00
N GLY A 544 -6.75 -19.56 5.15
CA GLY A 544 -7.43 -18.44 5.82
C GLY A 544 -8.51 -18.86 6.82
N GLY A 545 -8.63 -20.13 7.11
CA GLY A 545 -9.53 -20.66 8.14
C GLY A 545 -8.90 -20.67 9.53
N HIS A 546 -8.75 -19.50 10.14
CA HIS A 546 -8.40 -19.34 11.58
C HIS A 546 -9.60 -18.88 12.36
#